data_b33d3e63eedfbbf989aae87bddbae2bf
#
_entry.id   b33d3e63eedfbbf989aae87bddbae2bf
#
_cell.length_a   1.000
_cell.length_b   1.000
_cell.length_c   1.000
_cell.angle_alpha   90.00
_cell.angle_beta   90.00
_cell.angle_gamma   90.00
#
_symmetry.space_group_name_H-M   'P 1'
#
loop_
_entity.id
_entity.type
_entity.pdbx_description
1 polymer ?
#
loop_
_entity_poly.entity_id
_entity_poly.type
_entity_poly.pdbx_seq_one_letter_code
_entity_poly.pdbx_strand_id
1 'polypeptide(L)'
;MIFGKYINKYYLKNAPILILGLAALILVDYFQLFIPELYRMVINGMNGDPVLVNGQAAVFDMEFLLDQVCRPMIISIIVMVVGRFLWRVCFFGSAIRVVTDLRTCMFAHSKELSQEYYQVNKVGNLMSLYTNDLDTVQECFGDGILMFCDALFLGLLAVIKMWRMNHFLTGLSMIPMAFLMAAGTTLGKYLMKKWEERQAAFSELSDFAQENYSGLAVIKAFVKETKELMMFRRLNRENEDINVEYTKISTLLNIMVTLFVESVICVILGYGGYLVYCGSFDAGQLVEYIGYFSAVVWPIMAVSMLIEKTSRGKASLNRITELLDAKVDVKDRGGVQDLPSIHGKIEFRNLTFRYPDGEYDVLKNVSFTIEPGESVGIVGKTGSGKTTIVDLLLRTYNVPDGTLFIDDHDVNTVSIHSVREGCAYVPQDNFLFSDTISGNISFAFDDENQEAIEDAAMMSDVHDNIAEFKEGYRTVLGERGVTVSGGQKQRISIARALMKHAPILILDDSVSAVDTKTERTILDNLKKREGLTTILIAHRISTVEQMDKIVFVEDGEVHAVGKHEDLYRTCTAYRKMVDLQKLEEEAGEE
;
A
#
# COMPACT_ATOMS: atom_id res chain seq x y z
N MET A 1 -11.53 19.18 -3.54
CA MET A 1 -10.62 18.68 -4.61
C MET A 1 -9.20 18.59 -4.06
N ILE A 2 -8.44 17.55 -4.42
CA ILE A 2 -7.03 17.40 -4.07
C ILE A 2 -6.15 17.74 -5.27
N PHE A 3 -5.07 18.48 -5.01
CA PHE A 3 -4.07 18.82 -6.02
C PHE A 3 -2.70 18.36 -5.54
N GLY A 4 -1.86 17.89 -6.45
CA GLY A 4 -0.50 17.45 -6.15
C GLY A 4 0.26 17.06 -7.41
N LYS A 5 1.58 16.93 -7.29
CA LYS A 5 2.52 16.67 -8.39
C LYS A 5 2.08 15.49 -9.28
N TYR A 6 1.63 14.40 -8.67
CA TYR A 6 1.29 13.17 -9.38
C TYR A 6 -0.17 13.08 -9.82
N ILE A 7 -1.11 13.85 -9.23
CA ILE A 7 -2.54 13.75 -9.52
C ILE A 7 -3.00 14.79 -10.55
N ASN A 8 -2.36 15.94 -10.64
CA ASN A 8 -2.81 17.05 -11.50
C ASN A 8 -2.90 16.66 -12.98
N LYS A 9 -1.98 15.83 -13.47
CA LYS A 9 -1.99 15.31 -14.85
C LYS A 9 -3.27 14.54 -15.19
N TYR A 10 -3.90 13.91 -14.19
CA TYR A 10 -5.09 13.10 -14.40
C TYR A 10 -6.36 13.93 -14.54
N TYR A 11 -6.42 15.12 -13.94
CA TYR A 11 -7.51 16.06 -14.21
C TYR A 11 -7.54 16.47 -15.68
N LEU A 12 -6.38 16.74 -16.27
CA LEU A 12 -6.26 17.07 -17.70
C LEU A 12 -6.54 15.86 -18.59
N LYS A 13 -5.98 14.68 -18.26
CA LYS A 13 -6.20 13.43 -19.02
C LYS A 13 -7.67 13.03 -19.06
N ASN A 14 -8.43 13.21 -17.97
CA ASN A 14 -9.83 12.83 -17.86
C ASN A 14 -10.79 14.02 -18.09
N ALA A 15 -10.31 15.22 -18.46
CA ALA A 15 -11.12 16.41 -18.60
C ALA A 15 -12.36 16.24 -19.49
N PRO A 16 -12.31 15.59 -20.66
CA PRO A 16 -13.52 15.41 -21.50
C PRO A 16 -14.63 14.62 -20.79
N ILE A 17 -14.25 13.57 -20.05
CA ILE A 17 -15.19 12.71 -19.32
C ILE A 17 -15.75 13.46 -18.11
N LEU A 18 -14.89 14.20 -17.39
CA LEU A 18 -15.31 15.01 -16.24
C LEU A 18 -16.24 16.15 -16.66
N ILE A 19 -16.01 16.79 -17.81
CA ILE A 19 -16.89 17.84 -18.36
C ILE A 19 -18.23 17.24 -18.75
N LEU A 20 -18.27 16.06 -19.40
CA LEU A 20 -19.50 15.37 -19.70
C LEU A 20 -20.30 15.02 -18.42
N GLY A 21 -19.60 14.52 -17.40
CA GLY A 21 -20.19 14.24 -16.08
C GLY A 21 -20.75 15.49 -15.42
N LEU A 22 -20.02 16.61 -15.52
CA LEU A 22 -20.46 17.91 -15.00
C LEU A 22 -21.71 18.43 -15.72
N ALA A 23 -21.75 18.35 -17.03
CA ALA A 23 -22.93 18.73 -17.83
C ALA A 23 -24.16 17.90 -17.46
N ALA A 24 -23.98 16.59 -17.29
CA ALA A 24 -25.04 15.70 -16.82
C ALA A 24 -25.52 16.04 -15.40
N LEU A 25 -24.60 16.41 -14.48
CA LEU A 25 -24.93 16.84 -13.13
C LEU A 25 -25.77 18.13 -13.15
N ILE A 26 -25.32 19.16 -13.85
CA ILE A 26 -26.05 20.43 -13.97
C ILE A 26 -27.45 20.22 -14.55
N LEU A 27 -27.56 19.32 -15.53
CA LEU A 27 -28.86 18.97 -16.09
C LEU A 27 -29.78 18.32 -15.06
N VAL A 28 -29.25 17.40 -14.25
CA VAL A 28 -30.00 16.76 -13.15
C VAL A 28 -30.45 17.79 -12.13
N ASP A 29 -29.58 18.70 -11.72
CA ASP A 29 -29.88 19.76 -10.74
C ASP A 29 -30.97 20.69 -11.25
N TYR A 30 -30.92 21.04 -12.54
CA TYR A 30 -31.94 21.85 -13.17
C TYR A 30 -33.32 21.18 -13.13
N PHE A 31 -33.40 19.91 -13.55
CA PHE A 31 -34.65 19.15 -13.50
C PHE A 31 -35.14 18.85 -12.09
N GLN A 32 -34.24 18.68 -11.14
CA GLN A 32 -34.58 18.54 -9.72
C GLN A 32 -35.27 19.78 -9.18
N LEU A 33 -34.80 20.97 -9.57
CA LEU A 33 -35.40 22.23 -9.17
C LEU A 33 -36.64 22.62 -10.03
N PHE A 34 -36.96 21.86 -11.07
CA PHE A 34 -38.15 22.03 -11.85
C PHE A 34 -39.38 21.34 -11.22
N ILE A 35 -39.15 20.26 -10.44
CA ILE A 35 -40.25 19.52 -9.76
C ILE A 35 -41.08 20.39 -8.81
N PRO A 36 -40.54 21.25 -7.96
CA PRO A 36 -41.31 22.17 -7.13
C PRO A 36 -42.24 23.11 -7.94
N GLU A 37 -41.83 23.54 -9.13
CA GLU A 37 -42.68 24.36 -10.02
C GLU A 37 -43.93 23.58 -10.49
N LEU A 38 -43.78 22.27 -10.74
CA LEU A 38 -44.92 21.42 -11.10
C LEU A 38 -45.88 21.24 -9.93
N TYR A 39 -45.36 21.11 -8.69
CA TYR A 39 -46.19 21.08 -7.49
C TYR A 39 -46.98 22.35 -7.30
N ARG A 40 -46.38 23.51 -7.56
CA ARG A 40 -47.07 24.80 -7.54
C ARG A 40 -48.28 24.80 -8.48
N MET A 41 -48.12 24.32 -9.71
CA MET A 41 -49.21 24.29 -10.71
C MET A 41 -50.41 23.45 -10.23
N VAL A 42 -50.13 22.31 -9.60
CA VAL A 42 -51.17 21.44 -9.06
C VAL A 42 -51.92 22.11 -7.89
N ILE A 43 -51.19 22.69 -6.94
CA ILE A 43 -51.78 23.28 -5.75
C ILE A 43 -52.60 24.50 -6.09
N ASN A 44 -52.13 25.36 -6.98
CA ASN A 44 -52.88 26.51 -7.45
C ASN A 44 -54.16 26.10 -8.18
N GLY A 45 -54.07 25.09 -9.06
CA GLY A 45 -55.25 24.57 -9.75
C GLY A 45 -56.29 23.98 -8.81
N MET A 46 -55.84 23.27 -7.76
CA MET A 46 -56.75 22.72 -6.74
C MET A 46 -57.43 23.80 -5.88
N ASN A 47 -56.74 24.93 -5.62
CA ASN A 47 -57.28 26.06 -4.85
C ASN A 47 -58.17 26.96 -5.70
N GLY A 48 -58.26 26.78 -7.02
CA GLY A 48 -58.95 27.67 -7.95
C GLY A 48 -58.19 28.96 -8.26
N ASP A 49 -56.93 29.02 -7.92
CA ASP A 49 -56.03 30.12 -8.26
C ASP A 49 -55.65 30.05 -9.75
N PRO A 50 -55.42 31.18 -10.44
CA PRO A 50 -55.06 31.17 -11.87
C PRO A 50 -53.71 30.45 -12.08
N VAL A 51 -53.73 29.34 -12.84
CA VAL A 51 -52.51 28.64 -13.25
C VAL A 51 -52.00 29.28 -14.54
N LEU A 52 -50.82 29.89 -14.45
CA LEU A 52 -50.18 30.54 -15.60
C LEU A 52 -49.23 29.60 -16.30
N VAL A 53 -49.49 29.31 -17.59
CA VAL A 53 -48.56 28.61 -18.48
C VAL A 53 -48.11 29.60 -19.56
N ASN A 54 -46.80 29.86 -19.66
CA ASN A 54 -46.22 30.85 -20.56
C ASN A 54 -46.88 32.23 -20.48
N GLY A 55 -47.36 32.65 -19.30
CA GLY A 55 -48.00 33.95 -19.06
C GLY A 55 -49.49 34.01 -19.46
N GLN A 56 -50.10 32.92 -19.86
CA GLN A 56 -51.55 32.80 -20.14
C GLN A 56 -52.23 31.95 -19.06
N ALA A 57 -53.43 32.41 -18.63
CA ALA A 57 -54.22 31.65 -17.68
C ALA A 57 -54.77 30.37 -18.38
N ALA A 58 -54.46 29.21 -17.83
CA ALA A 58 -54.92 27.90 -18.29
C ALA A 58 -56.06 27.40 -17.39
N VAL A 59 -56.99 26.65 -18.00
CA VAL A 59 -58.07 25.98 -17.24
C VAL A 59 -57.49 24.72 -16.61
N PHE A 60 -57.71 24.54 -15.29
CA PHE A 60 -57.25 23.37 -14.57
C PHE A 60 -58.24 22.23 -14.78
N ASP A 61 -57.94 21.36 -15.73
CA ASP A 61 -58.72 20.17 -16.08
C ASP A 61 -57.80 18.92 -16.18
N MET A 62 -58.35 17.77 -16.51
CA MET A 62 -57.62 16.52 -16.62
C MET A 62 -56.58 16.56 -17.74
N GLU A 63 -56.90 17.25 -18.84
CA GLU A 63 -55.97 17.41 -19.98
C GLU A 63 -54.75 18.26 -19.58
N PHE A 64 -54.99 19.35 -18.85
CA PHE A 64 -53.94 20.18 -18.25
C PHE A 64 -53.03 19.36 -17.33
N LEU A 65 -53.61 18.56 -16.42
CA LEU A 65 -52.84 17.71 -15.50
C LEU A 65 -51.94 16.73 -16.26
N LEU A 66 -52.49 16.09 -17.29
CA LEU A 66 -51.73 15.11 -18.09
C LEU A 66 -50.61 15.80 -18.89
N ASP A 67 -50.90 16.92 -19.56
CA ASP A 67 -49.95 17.55 -20.49
C ASP A 67 -48.96 18.50 -19.83
N GLN A 68 -49.37 19.26 -18.82
CA GLN A 68 -48.53 20.29 -18.19
C GLN A 68 -47.88 19.82 -16.89
N VAL A 69 -48.35 18.75 -16.26
CA VAL A 69 -47.80 18.24 -15.01
C VAL A 69 -47.24 16.84 -15.15
N CYS A 70 -48.07 15.85 -15.51
CA CYS A 70 -47.67 14.44 -15.52
C CYS A 70 -46.60 14.15 -16.58
N ARG A 71 -46.78 14.64 -17.81
CA ARG A 71 -45.81 14.43 -18.90
C ARG A 71 -44.44 15.08 -18.60
N PRO A 72 -44.34 16.37 -18.22
CA PRO A 72 -43.07 16.99 -17.83
C PRO A 72 -42.44 16.31 -16.62
N MET A 73 -43.24 15.86 -15.64
CA MET A 73 -42.72 15.13 -14.46
C MET A 73 -42.10 13.81 -14.84
N ILE A 74 -42.76 13.01 -15.70
CA ILE A 74 -42.20 11.75 -16.20
C ILE A 74 -40.89 12.00 -16.97
N ILE A 75 -40.87 13.01 -17.84
CA ILE A 75 -39.65 13.39 -18.57
C ILE A 75 -38.54 13.80 -17.61
N SER A 76 -38.86 14.62 -16.62
CA SER A 76 -37.89 15.04 -15.59
C SER A 76 -37.30 13.84 -14.83
N ILE A 77 -38.14 12.89 -14.42
CA ILE A 77 -37.69 11.67 -13.73
C ILE A 77 -36.75 10.85 -14.63
N ILE A 78 -37.12 10.64 -15.90
CA ILE A 78 -36.30 9.89 -16.86
C ILE A 78 -34.95 10.57 -17.06
N VAL A 79 -34.94 11.89 -17.28
CA VAL A 79 -33.71 12.67 -17.45
C VAL A 79 -32.84 12.60 -16.20
N MET A 80 -33.42 12.73 -15.01
CA MET A 80 -32.69 12.61 -13.74
C MET A 80 -32.09 11.21 -13.54
N VAL A 81 -32.81 10.14 -13.86
CA VAL A 81 -32.31 8.76 -13.76
C VAL A 81 -31.13 8.54 -14.71
N VAL A 82 -31.31 8.89 -15.99
CA VAL A 82 -30.22 8.76 -16.98
C VAL A 82 -29.03 9.65 -16.64
N GLY A 83 -29.28 10.90 -16.27
CA GLY A 83 -28.25 11.85 -15.90
C GLY A 83 -27.48 11.42 -14.65
N ARG A 84 -28.18 10.91 -13.61
CA ARG A 84 -27.55 10.36 -12.39
C ARG A 84 -26.69 9.13 -12.68
N PHE A 85 -27.10 8.28 -13.60
CA PHE A 85 -26.26 7.18 -14.05
C PHE A 85 -25.02 7.69 -14.78
N LEU A 86 -25.20 8.62 -15.73
CA LEU A 86 -24.11 9.14 -16.57
C LEU A 86 -23.03 9.84 -15.76
N TRP A 87 -23.38 10.79 -14.88
CA TRP A 87 -22.36 11.49 -14.09
C TRP A 87 -21.64 10.55 -13.11
N ARG A 88 -22.35 9.53 -12.55
CA ARG A 88 -21.71 8.51 -11.71
C ARG A 88 -20.63 7.75 -12.45
N VAL A 89 -20.96 7.25 -13.64
CA VAL A 89 -19.99 6.55 -14.49
C VAL A 89 -18.80 7.47 -14.84
N CYS A 90 -19.06 8.75 -15.14
CA CYS A 90 -17.99 9.70 -15.47
C CYS A 90 -17.06 9.99 -14.28
N PHE A 91 -17.59 10.33 -13.12
CA PHE A 91 -16.75 10.70 -11.97
C PHE A 91 -16.08 9.49 -11.31
N PHE A 92 -16.85 8.46 -10.98
CA PHE A 92 -16.29 7.28 -10.33
C PHE A 92 -15.42 6.44 -11.28
N GLY A 93 -15.83 6.32 -12.56
CA GLY A 93 -15.00 5.65 -13.56
C GLY A 93 -13.66 6.36 -13.78
N SER A 94 -13.63 7.70 -13.73
CA SER A 94 -12.39 8.46 -13.78
C SER A 94 -11.54 8.24 -12.52
N ALA A 95 -12.16 8.22 -11.34
CA ALA A 95 -11.46 7.98 -10.08
C ALA A 95 -10.78 6.60 -10.06
N ILE A 96 -11.47 5.55 -10.49
CA ILE A 96 -10.91 4.19 -10.60
C ILE A 96 -9.69 4.17 -11.54
N ARG A 97 -9.78 4.83 -12.71
CA ARG A 97 -8.66 4.90 -13.66
C ARG A 97 -7.45 5.60 -13.06
N VAL A 98 -7.67 6.70 -12.35
CA VAL A 98 -6.59 7.43 -11.65
C VAL A 98 -5.87 6.55 -10.65
N VAL A 99 -6.62 5.81 -9.83
CA VAL A 99 -6.04 4.92 -8.81
C VAL A 99 -5.31 3.74 -9.46
N THR A 100 -5.85 3.18 -10.55
CA THR A 100 -5.17 2.10 -11.29
C THR A 100 -3.83 2.57 -11.85
N ASP A 101 -3.79 3.75 -12.47
CA ASP A 101 -2.56 4.33 -13.01
C ASP A 101 -1.55 4.66 -11.88
N LEU A 102 -2.04 5.24 -10.75
CA LEU A 102 -1.18 5.53 -9.59
C LEU A 102 -0.62 4.25 -8.98
N ARG A 103 -1.43 3.20 -8.80
CA ARG A 103 -0.99 1.90 -8.28
C ARG A 103 0.12 1.30 -9.13
N THR A 104 -0.03 1.35 -10.45
CA THR A 104 0.98 0.89 -11.39
C THR A 104 2.28 1.71 -11.27
N CYS A 105 2.16 3.04 -11.16
CA CYS A 105 3.30 3.94 -11.00
C CYS A 105 4.03 3.70 -9.67
N MET A 106 3.29 3.52 -8.58
CA MET A 106 3.85 3.19 -7.26
C MET A 106 4.59 1.85 -7.30
N PHE A 107 3.99 0.82 -7.90
CA PHE A 107 4.63 -0.50 -7.98
C PHE A 107 5.90 -0.47 -8.81
N ALA A 108 5.88 0.19 -9.98
CA ALA A 108 7.06 0.35 -10.81
C ALA A 108 8.20 1.05 -10.04
N HIS A 109 7.89 2.17 -9.36
CA HIS A 109 8.88 2.90 -8.57
C HIS A 109 9.38 2.09 -7.36
N SER A 110 8.48 1.39 -6.66
CA SER A 110 8.86 0.53 -5.52
C SER A 110 9.88 -0.56 -5.93
N LYS A 111 9.79 -1.11 -7.15
CA LYS A 111 10.75 -2.11 -7.63
C LYS A 111 12.15 -1.55 -7.88
N GLU A 112 12.29 -0.25 -8.07
CA GLU A 112 13.57 0.43 -8.29
C GLU A 112 14.24 0.86 -6.98
N LEU A 113 13.50 0.92 -5.87
CA LEU A 113 14.03 1.33 -4.56
C LEU A 113 15.02 0.30 -4.01
N SER A 114 16.02 0.80 -3.29
CA SER A 114 17.07 -0.03 -2.67
C SER A 114 16.55 -0.82 -1.46
N GLN A 115 17.29 -1.84 -1.07
CA GLN A 115 17.03 -2.64 0.14
C GLN A 115 16.98 -1.78 1.41
N GLU A 116 17.80 -0.74 1.47
CA GLU A 116 17.82 0.25 2.56
C GLU A 116 16.45 0.87 2.81
N TYR A 117 15.74 1.27 1.73
CA TYR A 117 14.40 1.82 1.87
C TYR A 117 13.44 0.86 2.58
N TYR A 118 13.52 -0.45 2.29
CA TYR A 118 12.67 -1.47 2.88
C TYR A 118 13.06 -1.87 4.31
N GLN A 119 14.31 -1.64 4.71
CA GLN A 119 14.73 -1.81 6.09
C GLN A 119 14.11 -0.75 7.01
N VAL A 120 14.05 0.50 6.55
CA VAL A 120 13.43 1.61 7.28
C VAL A 120 11.90 1.55 7.19
N ASN A 121 11.37 1.26 6.00
CA ASN A 121 9.93 1.27 5.71
C ASN A 121 9.35 -0.14 5.71
N LYS A 122 8.71 -0.53 6.80
CA LYS A 122 8.10 -1.87 6.94
C LYS A 122 7.09 -2.14 5.84
N VAL A 123 7.12 -3.36 5.27
CA VAL A 123 6.22 -3.79 4.18
C VAL A 123 4.75 -3.57 4.51
N GLY A 124 4.33 -3.79 5.77
CA GLY A 124 2.94 -3.55 6.21
C GLY A 124 2.50 -2.09 6.04
N ASN A 125 3.39 -1.12 6.31
CA ASN A 125 3.10 0.30 6.09
C ASN A 125 2.98 0.61 4.59
N LEU A 126 3.84 0.01 3.77
CA LEU A 126 3.77 0.17 2.31
C LEU A 126 2.47 -0.41 1.75
N MET A 127 2.05 -1.60 2.21
CA MET A 127 0.77 -2.19 1.80
C MET A 127 -0.42 -1.29 2.13
N SER A 128 -0.38 -0.56 3.25
CA SER A 128 -1.41 0.44 3.59
C SER A 128 -1.51 1.56 2.54
N LEU A 129 -0.41 1.96 1.89
CA LEU A 129 -0.43 2.94 0.79
C LEU A 129 -1.18 2.40 -0.43
N TYR A 130 -1.02 1.10 -0.74
CA TYR A 130 -1.68 0.44 -1.89
C TYR A 130 -3.17 0.14 -1.66
N THR A 131 -3.63 0.14 -0.43
CA THR A 131 -5.01 -0.12 -0.03
C THR A 131 -5.67 1.16 0.48
N ASN A 132 -5.58 1.43 1.78
CA ASN A 132 -6.32 2.49 2.46
C ASN A 132 -6.04 3.91 1.89
N ASP A 133 -4.78 4.22 1.57
CA ASP A 133 -4.43 5.55 1.07
C ASP A 133 -4.89 5.78 -0.36
N LEU A 134 -4.73 4.78 -1.24
CA LEU A 134 -5.24 4.86 -2.60
C LEU A 134 -6.78 4.94 -2.63
N ASP A 135 -7.47 4.18 -1.77
CA ASP A 135 -8.94 4.24 -1.66
C ASP A 135 -9.40 5.62 -1.17
N THR A 136 -8.70 6.21 -0.19
CA THR A 136 -8.96 7.57 0.27
C THR A 136 -8.76 8.61 -0.84
N VAL A 137 -7.73 8.45 -1.66
CA VAL A 137 -7.49 9.30 -2.84
C VAL A 137 -8.59 9.10 -3.88
N GLN A 138 -9.02 7.86 -4.13
CA GLN A 138 -10.14 7.54 -5.04
C GLN A 138 -11.43 8.22 -4.60
N GLU A 139 -11.81 8.08 -3.34
CA GLU A 139 -13.00 8.74 -2.78
C GLU A 139 -12.91 10.26 -2.91
N CYS A 140 -11.77 10.84 -2.57
CA CYS A 140 -11.59 12.28 -2.67
C CYS A 140 -11.61 12.79 -4.11
N PHE A 141 -11.11 12.02 -5.07
CA PHE A 141 -11.17 12.38 -6.50
C PHE A 141 -12.58 12.22 -7.05
N GLY A 142 -13.29 11.12 -6.77
CA GLY A 142 -14.64 10.84 -7.25
C GLY A 142 -15.70 11.68 -6.53
N ASP A 143 -15.92 11.35 -5.25
CA ASP A 143 -16.93 12.03 -4.41
C ASP A 143 -16.58 13.50 -4.15
N GLY A 144 -15.28 13.83 -4.01
CA GLY A 144 -14.87 15.20 -3.72
C GLY A 144 -15.19 16.16 -4.88
N ILE A 145 -14.99 15.75 -6.14
CA ILE A 145 -15.40 16.53 -7.32
C ILE A 145 -16.91 16.64 -7.35
N LEU A 146 -17.60 15.52 -7.18
CA LEU A 146 -19.06 15.48 -7.17
C LEU A 146 -19.65 16.43 -6.14
N MET A 147 -19.27 16.26 -4.85
CA MET A 147 -19.79 17.11 -3.75
C MET A 147 -19.51 18.58 -3.96
N PHE A 148 -18.33 18.93 -4.48
CA PHE A 148 -18.00 20.31 -4.78
C PHE A 148 -18.90 20.90 -5.88
N CYS A 149 -19.06 20.18 -6.99
CA CYS A 149 -19.86 20.63 -8.12
C CYS A 149 -21.35 20.68 -7.79
N ASP A 150 -21.88 19.64 -7.14
CA ASP A 150 -23.27 19.52 -6.72
C ASP A 150 -23.64 20.64 -5.71
N ALA A 151 -22.83 20.82 -4.66
CA ALA A 151 -23.04 21.89 -3.68
C ALA A 151 -23.00 23.28 -4.33
N LEU A 152 -22.09 23.50 -5.29
CA LEU A 152 -21.97 24.78 -5.99
C LEU A 152 -23.16 25.02 -6.91
N PHE A 153 -23.50 24.09 -7.81
CA PHE A 153 -24.50 24.31 -8.85
C PHE A 153 -25.91 24.20 -8.28
N LEU A 154 -26.25 23.11 -7.57
CA LEU A 154 -27.58 22.96 -6.96
C LEU A 154 -27.85 24.06 -5.93
N GLY A 155 -26.88 24.33 -5.04
CA GLY A 155 -27.02 25.38 -4.02
C GLY A 155 -27.20 26.76 -4.63
N LEU A 156 -26.37 27.13 -5.62
CA LEU A 156 -26.45 28.43 -6.28
C LEU A 156 -27.77 28.61 -7.04
N LEU A 157 -28.17 27.59 -7.83
CA LEU A 157 -29.41 27.62 -8.60
C LEU A 157 -30.65 27.71 -7.69
N ALA A 158 -30.70 26.94 -6.60
CA ALA A 158 -31.79 26.98 -5.65
C ALA A 158 -31.89 28.35 -4.96
N VAL A 159 -30.76 28.90 -4.48
CA VAL A 159 -30.76 30.24 -3.86
C VAL A 159 -31.18 31.33 -4.84
N ILE A 160 -30.74 31.27 -6.14
CA ILE A 160 -31.19 32.23 -7.18
C ILE A 160 -32.70 32.15 -7.39
N LYS A 161 -33.28 30.93 -7.45
CA LYS A 161 -34.73 30.74 -7.59
C LYS A 161 -35.48 31.28 -6.38
N MET A 162 -35.06 30.98 -5.16
CA MET A 162 -35.64 31.52 -3.92
C MET A 162 -35.56 33.07 -3.89
N TRP A 163 -34.39 33.65 -4.25
CA TRP A 163 -34.17 35.10 -4.29
C TRP A 163 -35.10 35.80 -5.28
N ARG A 164 -35.34 35.21 -6.46
CA ARG A 164 -36.27 35.72 -7.47
C ARG A 164 -37.72 35.70 -6.99
N MET A 165 -38.09 34.78 -6.13
CA MET A 165 -39.45 34.72 -5.56
C MET A 165 -39.67 35.76 -4.49
N ASN A 166 -38.77 35.85 -3.49
CA ASN A 166 -38.86 36.89 -2.46
C ASN A 166 -37.52 37.08 -1.76
N HIS A 167 -36.93 38.27 -1.91
CA HIS A 167 -35.61 38.63 -1.36
C HIS A 167 -35.56 38.59 0.17
N PHE A 168 -36.62 39.11 0.82
CA PHE A 168 -36.68 39.22 2.28
C PHE A 168 -36.84 37.83 2.93
N LEU A 169 -37.76 37.01 2.42
CA LEU A 169 -37.95 35.64 2.91
C LEU A 169 -36.66 34.80 2.73
N THR A 170 -35.95 34.99 1.60
CA THR A 170 -34.69 34.29 1.34
C THR A 170 -33.61 34.73 2.34
N GLY A 171 -33.47 36.04 2.57
CA GLY A 171 -32.54 36.53 3.61
C GLY A 171 -32.86 36.01 4.98
N LEU A 172 -34.15 35.98 5.37
CA LEU A 172 -34.60 35.48 6.66
C LEU A 172 -34.35 34.00 6.84
N SER A 173 -34.55 33.16 5.79
CA SER A 173 -34.30 31.72 5.80
C SER A 173 -32.81 31.38 5.78
N MET A 174 -31.94 32.27 5.26
CA MET A 174 -30.49 32.04 5.24
C MET A 174 -29.79 32.32 6.59
N ILE A 175 -30.38 33.13 7.48
CA ILE A 175 -29.81 33.43 8.81
C ILE A 175 -29.58 32.16 9.65
N PRO A 176 -30.60 31.30 9.91
CA PRO A 176 -30.38 30.07 10.67
C PRO A 176 -29.39 29.12 9.99
N MET A 177 -29.34 29.12 8.64
CA MET A 177 -28.39 28.30 7.90
C MET A 177 -26.94 28.78 8.06
N ALA A 178 -26.70 30.08 8.14
CA ALA A 178 -25.40 30.63 8.47
C ALA A 178 -24.96 30.25 9.90
N PHE A 179 -25.90 30.26 10.87
CA PHE A 179 -25.64 29.77 12.22
C PHE A 179 -25.33 28.27 12.24
N LEU A 180 -26.07 27.46 11.47
CA LEU A 180 -25.80 26.03 11.35
C LEU A 180 -24.40 25.75 10.79
N MET A 181 -23.97 26.50 9.77
CA MET A 181 -22.65 26.38 9.17
C MET A 181 -21.54 26.75 10.18
N ALA A 182 -21.72 27.85 10.94
CA ALA A 182 -20.78 28.27 11.97
C ALA A 182 -20.70 27.27 13.15
N ALA A 183 -21.86 26.77 13.60
CA ALA A 183 -21.93 25.73 14.62
C ALA A 183 -21.33 24.40 14.14
N GLY A 184 -21.62 24.00 12.89
CA GLY A 184 -21.08 22.81 12.26
C GLY A 184 -19.55 22.81 12.17
N THR A 185 -18.94 23.95 11.86
CA THR A 185 -17.47 24.05 11.80
C THR A 185 -16.81 23.95 13.18
N THR A 186 -17.42 24.50 14.22
CA THR A 186 -16.89 24.46 15.61
C THR A 186 -17.11 23.10 16.27
N LEU A 187 -18.34 22.60 16.23
CA LEU A 187 -18.70 21.27 16.76
C LEU A 187 -18.05 20.15 15.95
N GLY A 188 -17.90 20.32 14.64
CA GLY A 188 -17.22 19.39 13.76
C GLY A 188 -15.76 19.17 14.15
N LYS A 189 -15.03 20.23 14.53
CA LYS A 189 -13.65 20.09 15.05
C LYS A 189 -13.61 19.30 16.36
N TYR A 190 -14.56 19.53 17.25
CA TYR A 190 -14.66 18.81 18.50
C TYR A 190 -15.02 17.32 18.27
N LEU A 191 -15.96 17.05 17.37
CA LEU A 191 -16.33 15.71 16.96
C LEU A 191 -15.16 14.95 16.32
N MET A 192 -14.34 15.65 15.50
CA MET A 192 -13.14 15.06 14.90
C MET A 192 -12.12 14.64 15.97
N LYS A 193 -11.89 15.47 16.99
CA LYS A 193 -11.03 15.10 18.11
C LYS A 193 -11.54 13.84 18.83
N LYS A 194 -12.85 13.76 19.06
CA LYS A 194 -13.48 12.57 19.68
C LYS A 194 -13.42 11.34 18.77
N TRP A 195 -13.48 11.53 17.48
CA TRP A 195 -13.24 10.47 16.48
C TRP A 195 -11.80 9.94 16.57
N GLU A 196 -10.81 10.81 16.70
CA GLU A 196 -9.40 10.42 16.86
C GLU A 196 -9.20 9.63 18.17
N GLU A 197 -9.77 10.08 19.29
CA GLU A 197 -9.75 9.35 20.58
C GLU A 197 -10.39 7.96 20.44
N ARG A 198 -11.54 7.86 19.77
CA ARG A 198 -12.23 6.59 19.46
C ARG A 198 -11.36 5.67 18.60
N GLN A 199 -10.72 6.21 17.57
CA GLN A 199 -9.88 5.44 16.67
C GLN A 199 -8.62 4.92 17.39
N ALA A 200 -8.02 5.73 18.26
CA ALA A 200 -6.89 5.33 19.09
C ALA A 200 -7.24 4.18 20.03
N ALA A 201 -8.37 4.28 20.74
CA ALA A 201 -8.84 3.23 21.65
C ALA A 201 -9.17 1.91 20.90
N PHE A 202 -9.73 2.00 19.70
CA PHE A 202 -9.99 0.82 18.87
C PHE A 202 -8.68 0.19 18.36
N SER A 203 -7.68 1.01 17.99
CA SER A 203 -6.37 0.52 17.59
C SER A 203 -5.69 -0.24 18.72
N GLU A 204 -5.68 0.32 19.94
CA GLU A 204 -5.10 -0.33 21.12
C GLU A 204 -5.75 -1.67 21.43
N LEU A 205 -7.08 -1.75 21.35
CA LEU A 205 -7.83 -2.99 21.52
C LEU A 205 -7.47 -4.02 20.45
N SER A 206 -7.33 -3.59 19.20
CA SER A 206 -6.99 -4.44 18.05
C SER A 206 -5.56 -4.96 18.14
N ASP A 207 -4.62 -4.09 18.51
CA ASP A 207 -3.21 -4.44 18.68
C ASP A 207 -3.05 -5.47 19.80
N PHE A 208 -3.73 -5.29 20.93
CA PHE A 208 -3.78 -6.24 22.03
C PHE A 208 -4.35 -7.60 21.58
N ALA A 209 -5.45 -7.61 20.83
CA ALA A 209 -6.04 -8.84 20.29
C ALA A 209 -5.09 -9.55 19.34
N GLN A 210 -4.43 -8.81 18.43
CA GLN A 210 -3.46 -9.36 17.48
C GLN A 210 -2.25 -9.98 18.18
N GLU A 211 -1.72 -9.32 19.22
CA GLU A 211 -0.62 -9.83 20.03
C GLU A 211 -1.02 -11.14 20.73
N ASN A 212 -2.21 -11.19 21.34
CA ASN A 212 -2.73 -12.38 22.01
C ASN A 212 -2.93 -13.55 21.05
N TYR A 213 -3.46 -13.31 19.84
CA TYR A 213 -3.61 -14.38 18.84
C TYR A 213 -2.27 -14.87 18.33
N SER A 214 -1.30 -13.99 18.12
CA SER A 214 0.06 -14.36 17.71
C SER A 214 0.79 -15.15 18.80
N GLY A 215 0.58 -14.78 20.07
CA GLY A 215 1.17 -15.41 21.24
C GLY A 215 0.34 -16.53 21.86
N LEU A 216 -0.73 -17.03 21.20
CA LEU A 216 -1.70 -17.97 21.78
C LEU A 216 -1.06 -19.22 22.36
N ALA A 217 -0.05 -19.77 21.69
CA ALA A 217 0.67 -20.96 22.18
C ALA A 217 1.35 -20.70 23.53
N VAL A 218 1.94 -19.51 23.70
CA VAL A 218 2.58 -19.08 24.95
C VAL A 218 1.55 -18.88 26.04
N ILE A 219 0.43 -18.19 25.74
CA ILE A 219 -0.66 -17.97 26.70
C ILE A 219 -1.19 -19.28 27.25
N LYS A 220 -1.41 -20.28 26.37
CA LYS A 220 -1.86 -21.62 26.75
C LYS A 220 -0.81 -22.39 27.54
N ALA A 221 0.46 -22.35 27.11
CA ALA A 221 1.55 -23.02 27.82
C ALA A 221 1.72 -22.51 29.26
N PHE A 222 1.47 -21.23 29.49
CA PHE A 222 1.58 -20.60 30.82
C PHE A 222 0.22 -20.49 31.58
N VAL A 223 -0.88 -21.01 31.03
CA VAL A 223 -2.24 -20.98 31.61
C VAL A 223 -2.63 -19.56 32.02
N LYS A 224 -2.51 -18.60 31.08
CA LYS A 224 -2.78 -17.16 31.34
C LYS A 224 -4.05 -16.63 30.67
N GLU A 225 -4.89 -17.49 30.09
CA GLU A 225 -6.12 -17.09 29.36
C GLU A 225 -7.03 -16.18 30.18
N THR A 226 -7.18 -16.46 31.48
CA THR A 226 -8.03 -15.64 32.36
C THR A 226 -7.45 -14.22 32.56
N LYS A 227 -6.13 -14.11 32.68
CA LYS A 227 -5.45 -12.81 32.83
C LYS A 227 -5.65 -11.97 31.58
N GLU A 228 -5.39 -12.55 30.42
CA GLU A 228 -5.51 -11.85 29.14
C GLU A 228 -6.97 -11.48 28.84
N LEU A 229 -7.93 -12.35 29.18
CA LEU A 229 -9.36 -12.03 29.09
C LEU A 229 -9.76 -10.84 29.97
N MET A 230 -9.23 -10.74 31.20
CA MET A 230 -9.51 -9.60 32.09
C MET A 230 -8.94 -8.30 31.49
N MET A 231 -7.75 -8.33 30.93
CA MET A 231 -7.14 -7.16 30.29
C MET A 231 -7.93 -6.74 29.05
N PHE A 232 -8.29 -7.69 28.19
CA PHE A 232 -9.16 -7.43 27.04
C PHE A 232 -10.49 -6.79 27.44
N ARG A 233 -11.14 -7.30 28.50
CA ARG A 233 -12.39 -6.72 29.01
C ARG A 233 -12.22 -5.29 29.51
N ARG A 234 -11.07 -4.96 30.08
CA ARG A 234 -10.77 -3.58 30.52
C ARG A 234 -10.67 -2.66 29.31
N LEU A 235 -9.82 -3.00 28.34
CA LEU A 235 -9.64 -2.20 27.12
C LEU A 235 -10.95 -2.07 26.33
N ASN A 236 -11.75 -3.15 26.27
CA ASN A 236 -13.04 -3.12 25.59
C ASN A 236 -14.06 -2.19 26.27
N ARG A 237 -14.04 -2.09 27.62
CA ARG A 237 -14.85 -1.11 28.35
C ARG A 237 -14.40 0.32 28.10
N GLU A 238 -13.11 0.58 28.13
CA GLU A 238 -12.55 1.90 27.78
C GLU A 238 -12.97 2.32 26.37
N ASN A 239 -12.87 1.39 25.40
CA ASN A 239 -13.35 1.61 24.04
C ASN A 239 -14.89 1.84 23.99
N GLU A 240 -15.69 1.11 24.78
CA GLU A 240 -17.13 1.30 24.89
C GLU A 240 -17.47 2.71 25.40
N ASP A 241 -16.84 3.15 26.50
CA ASP A 241 -17.08 4.47 27.09
C ASP A 241 -16.79 5.61 26.10
N ILE A 242 -15.65 5.53 25.40
CA ILE A 242 -15.26 6.51 24.37
C ILE A 242 -16.24 6.49 23.19
N ASN A 243 -16.69 5.30 22.74
CA ASN A 243 -17.68 5.17 21.69
C ASN A 243 -19.04 5.77 22.08
N VAL A 244 -19.47 5.54 23.31
CA VAL A 244 -20.72 6.13 23.86
C VAL A 244 -20.61 7.65 23.92
N GLU A 245 -19.49 8.20 24.36
CA GLU A 245 -19.26 9.65 24.41
C GLU A 245 -19.28 10.26 23.00
N TYR A 246 -18.56 9.67 22.04
CA TYR A 246 -18.60 10.07 20.64
C TYR A 246 -20.03 10.06 20.08
N THR A 247 -20.77 8.98 20.34
CA THR A 247 -22.15 8.81 19.85
C THR A 247 -23.09 9.87 20.43
N LYS A 248 -22.97 10.20 21.72
CA LYS A 248 -23.76 11.27 22.37
C LYS A 248 -23.54 12.61 21.66
N ILE A 249 -22.28 12.97 21.39
CA ILE A 249 -21.93 14.24 20.75
C ILE A 249 -22.40 14.26 19.29
N SER A 250 -22.20 13.18 18.56
CA SER A 250 -22.65 13.03 17.17
C SER A 250 -24.17 13.11 17.06
N THR A 251 -24.90 12.45 17.97
CA THR A 251 -26.35 12.51 18.03
C THR A 251 -26.85 13.93 18.37
N LEU A 252 -26.21 14.60 19.33
CA LEU A 252 -26.55 15.99 19.66
C LEU A 252 -26.38 16.92 18.45
N LEU A 253 -25.30 16.75 17.71
CA LEU A 253 -25.07 17.52 16.50
C LEU A 253 -26.17 17.26 15.45
N ASN A 254 -26.55 15.99 15.22
CA ASN A 254 -27.62 15.65 14.29
C ASN A 254 -28.99 16.24 14.74
N ILE A 255 -29.29 16.21 16.03
CA ILE A 255 -30.50 16.85 16.56
C ILE A 255 -30.47 18.36 16.34
N MET A 256 -29.33 19.02 16.58
CA MET A 256 -29.18 20.45 16.29
C MET A 256 -29.40 20.77 14.82
N VAL A 257 -28.82 19.99 13.91
CA VAL A 257 -29.04 20.16 12.45
C VAL A 257 -30.53 20.08 12.14
N THR A 258 -31.22 19.05 12.62
CA THR A 258 -32.65 18.89 12.42
C THR A 258 -33.44 20.08 12.97
N LEU A 259 -33.17 20.50 14.21
CA LEU A 259 -33.82 21.67 14.81
C LEU A 259 -33.63 22.96 13.99
N PHE A 260 -32.44 23.21 13.47
CA PHE A 260 -32.20 24.39 12.63
C PHE A 260 -32.97 24.30 11.32
N VAL A 261 -32.94 23.14 10.63
CA VAL A 261 -33.68 22.93 9.38
C VAL A 261 -35.18 23.14 9.58
N GLU A 262 -35.75 22.48 10.61
CA GLU A 262 -37.17 22.60 10.92
C GLU A 262 -37.56 24.02 11.38
N SER A 263 -36.67 24.73 12.10
CA SER A 263 -36.92 26.13 12.47
C SER A 263 -37.01 27.05 11.28
N VAL A 264 -36.21 26.79 10.21
CA VAL A 264 -36.34 27.54 8.96
C VAL A 264 -37.66 27.23 8.26
N ILE A 265 -38.10 25.97 8.25
CA ILE A 265 -39.42 25.61 7.72
C ILE A 265 -40.52 26.34 8.48
N CYS A 266 -40.46 26.45 9.81
CA CYS A 266 -41.40 27.25 10.59
C CYS A 266 -41.37 28.73 10.20
N VAL A 267 -40.18 29.31 9.94
CA VAL A 267 -40.06 30.69 9.48
C VAL A 267 -40.68 30.88 8.08
N ILE A 268 -40.42 29.93 7.16
CA ILE A 268 -40.99 29.94 5.81
C ILE A 268 -42.51 29.82 5.87
N LEU A 269 -43.08 28.94 6.70
CA LEU A 269 -44.51 28.79 6.87
C LEU A 269 -45.14 30.02 7.54
N GLY A 270 -44.49 30.58 8.57
CA GLY A 270 -44.98 31.78 9.28
C GLY A 270 -45.00 33.01 8.38
N TYR A 271 -43.87 33.45 7.88
CA TYR A 271 -43.79 34.66 7.05
C TYR A 271 -44.30 34.42 5.63
N GLY A 272 -44.02 33.26 5.01
CA GLY A 272 -44.58 32.88 3.73
C GLY A 272 -46.08 32.72 3.76
N GLY A 273 -46.67 32.15 4.84
CA GLY A 273 -48.10 32.12 5.08
C GLY A 273 -48.70 33.54 5.22
N TYR A 274 -47.99 34.47 5.90
CA TYR A 274 -48.40 35.88 5.96
C TYR A 274 -48.42 36.50 4.55
N LEU A 275 -47.43 36.21 3.70
CA LEU A 275 -47.41 36.66 2.31
C LEU A 275 -48.57 36.13 1.46
N VAL A 276 -48.99 34.89 1.70
CA VAL A 276 -50.17 34.26 1.09
C VAL A 276 -51.44 34.98 1.55
N TYR A 277 -51.56 35.24 2.87
CA TYR A 277 -52.71 35.99 3.43
C TYR A 277 -52.81 37.40 2.85
N CYS A 278 -51.68 38.06 2.63
CA CYS A 278 -51.63 39.39 2.01
C CYS A 278 -51.83 39.36 0.48
N GLY A 279 -51.99 38.23 -0.16
CA GLY A 279 -52.14 38.08 -1.60
C GLY A 279 -50.84 38.34 -2.41
N SER A 280 -49.69 38.42 -1.74
CA SER A 280 -48.36 38.61 -2.38
C SER A 280 -47.75 37.31 -2.88
N PHE A 281 -48.15 36.17 -2.29
CA PHE A 281 -47.85 34.81 -2.72
C PHE A 281 -49.14 34.04 -2.95
N ASP A 282 -49.10 33.05 -3.83
CA ASP A 282 -50.10 32.02 -3.91
C ASP A 282 -49.67 30.79 -3.06
N ALA A 283 -50.59 29.91 -2.74
CA ALA A 283 -50.32 28.73 -1.90
C ALA A 283 -49.31 27.78 -2.58
N GLY A 284 -49.36 27.66 -3.90
CA GLY A 284 -48.40 26.88 -4.67
C GLY A 284 -46.97 27.49 -4.61
N GLN A 285 -46.83 28.80 -4.62
CA GLN A 285 -45.53 29.47 -4.46
C GLN A 285 -44.89 29.18 -3.11
N LEU A 286 -45.71 29.06 -2.06
CA LEU A 286 -45.20 28.69 -0.73
C LEU A 286 -44.59 27.26 -0.73
N VAL A 287 -45.28 26.31 -1.36
CA VAL A 287 -44.81 24.92 -1.50
C VAL A 287 -43.58 24.82 -2.41
N GLU A 288 -43.58 25.57 -3.51
CA GLU A 288 -42.44 25.68 -4.42
C GLU A 288 -41.21 26.21 -3.65
N TYR A 289 -41.37 27.22 -2.82
CA TYR A 289 -40.32 27.82 -2.01
C TYR A 289 -39.76 26.81 -0.98
N ILE A 290 -40.61 26.03 -0.29
CA ILE A 290 -40.20 24.95 0.60
C ILE A 290 -39.39 23.89 -0.15
N GLY A 291 -39.80 23.56 -1.38
CA GLY A 291 -39.07 22.62 -2.25
C GLY A 291 -37.64 23.09 -2.59
N TYR A 292 -37.48 24.38 -2.93
CA TYR A 292 -36.16 24.96 -3.16
C TYR A 292 -35.31 25.02 -1.90
N PHE A 293 -35.89 25.41 -0.77
CA PHE A 293 -35.19 25.40 0.51
C PHE A 293 -34.69 23.99 0.87
N SER A 294 -35.54 22.97 0.70
CA SER A 294 -35.15 21.57 0.94
C SER A 294 -33.97 21.13 0.06
N ALA A 295 -33.87 21.66 -1.17
CA ALA A 295 -32.74 21.39 -2.05
C ALA A 295 -31.45 22.07 -1.60
N VAL A 296 -31.50 23.18 -0.84
CA VAL A 296 -30.30 23.90 -0.31
C VAL A 296 -29.68 23.19 0.89
N VAL A 297 -30.45 22.39 1.64
CA VAL A 297 -29.97 21.73 2.86
C VAL A 297 -28.76 20.83 2.58
N TRP A 298 -28.85 19.99 1.54
CA TRP A 298 -27.78 19.09 1.17
C TRP A 298 -26.46 19.81 0.80
N PRO A 299 -26.43 20.81 -0.08
CA PRO A 299 -25.24 21.62 -0.39
C PRO A 299 -24.54 22.19 0.85
N ILE A 300 -25.28 22.66 1.83
CA ILE A 300 -24.70 23.19 3.09
C ILE A 300 -24.00 22.09 3.89
N MET A 301 -24.62 20.91 4.01
CA MET A 301 -24.01 19.76 4.67
C MET A 301 -22.79 19.23 3.91
N ALA A 302 -22.86 19.21 2.59
CA ALA A 302 -21.78 18.74 1.72
C ALA A 302 -20.48 19.53 1.89
N VAL A 303 -20.53 20.84 2.22
CA VAL A 303 -19.33 21.66 2.49
C VAL A 303 -18.48 21.08 3.62
N SER A 304 -19.11 20.69 4.74
CA SER A 304 -18.38 20.10 5.88
C SER A 304 -17.76 18.77 5.54
N MET A 305 -18.50 17.90 4.84
CA MET A 305 -18.01 16.61 4.37
C MET A 305 -16.87 16.75 3.35
N LEU A 306 -16.95 17.78 2.50
CA LEU A 306 -15.91 18.07 1.50
C LEU A 306 -14.59 18.49 2.17
N ILE A 307 -14.65 19.31 3.22
CA ILE A 307 -13.46 19.70 4.00
C ILE A 307 -12.79 18.48 4.61
N GLU A 308 -13.55 17.59 5.24
CA GLU A 308 -13.04 16.36 5.83
C GLU A 308 -12.40 15.45 4.76
N LYS A 309 -13.14 15.11 3.70
CA LYS A 309 -12.65 14.26 2.61
C LYS A 309 -11.41 14.83 1.95
N THR A 310 -11.37 16.14 1.72
CA THR A 310 -10.21 16.81 1.11
C THR A 310 -8.98 16.76 2.02
N SER A 311 -9.16 16.97 3.33
CA SER A 311 -8.06 16.89 4.31
C SER A 311 -7.48 15.48 4.38
N ARG A 312 -8.33 14.45 4.49
CA ARG A 312 -7.89 13.04 4.48
C ARG A 312 -7.23 12.65 3.16
N GLY A 313 -7.85 13.00 2.03
CA GLY A 313 -7.30 12.73 0.70
C GLY A 313 -5.94 13.40 0.48
N LYS A 314 -5.74 14.62 0.99
CA LYS A 314 -4.45 15.32 0.91
C LYS A 314 -3.37 14.62 1.78
N ALA A 315 -3.72 14.17 2.98
CA ALA A 315 -2.79 13.45 3.85
C ALA A 315 -2.35 12.12 3.19
N SER A 316 -3.29 11.34 2.66
CA SER A 316 -3.00 10.10 1.93
C SER A 316 -2.18 10.34 0.66
N LEU A 317 -2.51 11.39 -0.11
CA LEU A 317 -1.73 11.76 -1.30
C LEU A 317 -0.30 12.19 -0.95
N ASN A 318 -0.08 12.87 0.18
CA ASN A 318 1.25 13.23 0.63
C ASN A 318 2.09 11.99 0.93
N ARG A 319 1.55 11.00 1.64
CA ARG A 319 2.25 9.72 1.91
C ARG A 319 2.59 8.96 0.62
N ILE A 320 1.65 8.91 -0.34
CA ILE A 320 1.91 8.34 -1.68
C ILE A 320 3.00 9.13 -2.40
N THR A 321 3.00 10.46 -2.27
CA THR A 321 4.01 11.33 -2.88
C THR A 321 5.39 11.10 -2.26
N GLU A 322 5.49 10.89 -0.95
CA GLU A 322 6.74 10.53 -0.26
C GLU A 322 7.33 9.23 -0.81
N LEU A 323 6.50 8.20 -1.03
CA LEU A 323 6.94 6.98 -1.70
C LEU A 323 7.45 7.25 -3.11
N LEU A 324 6.69 8.01 -3.92
CA LEU A 324 7.03 8.27 -5.33
C LEU A 324 8.21 9.25 -5.50
N ASP A 325 8.49 10.07 -4.51
CA ASP A 325 9.64 10.99 -4.47
C ASP A 325 10.85 10.37 -3.74
N ALA A 326 10.72 9.15 -3.19
CA ALA A 326 11.83 8.42 -2.58
C ALA A 326 12.96 8.23 -3.62
N LYS A 327 14.18 8.47 -3.19
CA LYS A 327 15.33 8.38 -4.10
C LYS A 327 15.67 6.92 -4.39
N VAL A 328 15.97 6.65 -5.64
CA VAL A 328 16.62 5.41 -6.06
C VAL A 328 18.11 5.60 -5.84
N ASP A 329 18.62 5.15 -4.69
CA ASP A 329 20.02 5.40 -4.30
C ASP A 329 21.00 4.48 -5.03
N VAL A 330 20.62 3.21 -5.25
CA VAL A 330 21.42 2.23 -5.98
C VAL A 330 20.94 2.16 -7.41
N LYS A 331 21.69 2.78 -8.31
CA LYS A 331 21.42 2.82 -9.75
C LYS A 331 22.73 2.87 -10.55
N ASP A 332 22.62 2.48 -11.80
CA ASP A 332 23.72 2.61 -12.74
C ASP A 332 24.09 4.07 -12.97
N ARG A 333 25.39 4.33 -12.98
CA ARG A 333 25.94 5.65 -13.33
C ARG A 333 25.93 5.82 -14.84
N GLY A 334 25.95 7.06 -15.32
CA GLY A 334 26.08 7.31 -16.76
C GLY A 334 27.40 6.75 -17.29
N GLY A 335 27.32 5.95 -18.37
CA GLY A 335 28.50 5.39 -19.03
C GLY A 335 28.97 4.03 -18.51
N VAL A 336 28.20 3.32 -17.72
CA VAL A 336 28.48 1.91 -17.35
C VAL A 336 28.42 1.02 -18.58
N GLN A 337 29.18 -0.07 -18.57
CA GLN A 337 29.26 -1.05 -19.63
C GLN A 337 28.63 -2.37 -19.20
N ASP A 338 27.93 -3.03 -20.13
CA ASP A 338 27.52 -4.40 -19.92
C ASP A 338 28.70 -5.33 -20.18
N LEU A 339 28.98 -6.25 -19.28
CA LEU A 339 29.95 -7.32 -19.51
C LEU A 339 29.25 -8.48 -20.23
N PRO A 340 29.72 -8.86 -21.41
CA PRO A 340 29.08 -9.92 -22.21
C PRO A 340 29.24 -11.31 -21.58
N SER A 341 30.25 -11.50 -20.73
CA SER A 341 30.47 -12.70 -19.94
C SER A 341 31.27 -12.35 -18.69
N ILE A 342 30.92 -12.96 -17.57
CA ILE A 342 31.66 -12.92 -16.30
C ILE A 342 32.37 -14.27 -16.16
N HIS A 343 33.66 -14.25 -15.78
CA HIS A 343 34.46 -15.45 -15.56
C HIS A 343 34.58 -15.83 -14.10
N GLY A 344 34.27 -14.87 -13.20
CA GLY A 344 34.13 -15.12 -11.75
C GLY A 344 35.34 -14.74 -10.90
N LYS A 345 36.28 -13.91 -11.40
CA LYS A 345 37.31 -13.30 -10.59
C LYS A 345 36.70 -12.16 -9.75
N ILE A 346 36.94 -12.16 -8.42
CA ILE A 346 36.43 -11.14 -7.52
C ILE A 346 37.61 -10.63 -6.68
N GLU A 347 37.75 -9.31 -6.59
CA GLU A 347 38.84 -8.70 -5.84
C GLU A 347 38.32 -7.54 -4.98
N PHE A 348 38.56 -7.63 -3.68
CA PHE A 348 38.34 -6.56 -2.71
C PHE A 348 39.66 -5.87 -2.40
N ARG A 349 39.67 -4.51 -2.49
CA ARG A 349 40.84 -3.66 -2.24
C ARG A 349 40.52 -2.60 -1.21
N ASN A 350 41.03 -2.76 0.00
CA ASN A 350 40.88 -1.78 1.08
C ASN A 350 39.43 -1.31 1.29
N LEU A 351 38.46 -2.21 1.10
CA LEU A 351 37.05 -1.90 1.21
C LEU A 351 36.68 -1.56 2.66
N THR A 352 36.23 -0.33 2.87
CA THR A 352 35.61 0.11 4.12
C THR A 352 34.16 0.49 3.84
N PHE A 353 33.23 -0.03 4.63
CA PHE A 353 31.82 0.19 4.41
C PHE A 353 31.06 0.43 5.72
N ARG A 354 30.16 1.40 5.67
CA ARG A 354 29.18 1.73 6.71
C ARG A 354 27.79 1.73 6.08
N TYR A 355 26.83 1.11 6.78
CA TYR A 355 25.42 1.24 6.37
C TYR A 355 24.97 2.70 6.47
N PRO A 356 24.09 3.20 5.58
CA PRO A 356 23.66 4.60 5.58
C PRO A 356 23.03 5.07 6.90
N ASP A 357 22.34 4.17 7.61
CA ASP A 357 21.74 4.39 8.92
C ASP A 357 22.64 3.98 10.10
N GLY A 358 23.85 3.49 9.81
CA GLY A 358 24.79 2.96 10.80
C GLY A 358 25.69 4.04 11.41
N GLU A 359 26.03 3.88 12.67
CA GLU A 359 26.95 4.77 13.40
C GLU A 359 28.44 4.36 13.26
N TYR A 360 28.74 3.12 12.85
CA TYR A 360 30.09 2.56 12.77
C TYR A 360 30.36 1.83 11.47
N ASP A 361 31.64 1.68 11.12
CA ASP A 361 32.10 0.94 9.95
C ASP A 361 31.94 -0.56 10.20
N VAL A 362 31.12 -1.22 9.40
CA VAL A 362 30.85 -2.66 9.48
C VAL A 362 31.94 -3.46 8.80
N LEU A 363 32.53 -2.94 7.73
CA LEU A 363 33.74 -3.49 7.10
C LEU A 363 34.84 -2.44 7.15
N LYS A 364 36.05 -2.87 7.48
CA LYS A 364 37.22 -2.00 7.68
C LYS A 364 38.39 -2.58 6.90
N ASN A 365 38.81 -1.85 5.85
CA ASN A 365 40.01 -2.17 5.07
C ASN A 365 40.08 -3.62 4.57
N VAL A 366 38.94 -4.18 4.14
CA VAL A 366 38.82 -5.56 3.65
C VAL A 366 39.55 -5.70 2.32
N SER A 367 40.49 -6.67 2.24
CA SER A 367 41.27 -6.94 1.03
C SER A 367 41.50 -8.45 0.88
N PHE A 368 41.02 -9.04 -0.21
CA PHE A 368 41.29 -10.42 -0.63
C PHE A 368 40.84 -10.64 -2.08
N THR A 369 41.31 -11.72 -2.69
CA THR A 369 40.99 -12.08 -4.08
C THR A 369 40.46 -13.50 -4.14
N ILE A 370 39.45 -13.71 -4.99
CA ILE A 370 38.87 -15.01 -5.36
C ILE A 370 39.18 -15.20 -6.84
N GLU A 371 39.84 -16.30 -7.18
CA GLU A 371 40.15 -16.63 -8.58
C GLU A 371 38.96 -17.34 -9.26
N PRO A 372 38.84 -17.27 -10.59
CA PRO A 372 37.78 -18.00 -11.32
C PRO A 372 37.79 -19.48 -11.03
N GLY A 373 36.62 -20.04 -10.71
CA GLY A 373 36.46 -21.45 -10.37
C GLY A 373 36.92 -21.86 -8.97
N GLU A 374 37.36 -20.90 -8.12
CA GLU A 374 37.80 -21.15 -6.76
C GLU A 374 36.62 -21.28 -5.81
N SER A 375 36.68 -22.22 -4.87
CA SER A 375 35.71 -22.39 -3.79
C SER A 375 36.21 -21.71 -2.54
N VAL A 376 35.50 -20.67 -2.07
CA VAL A 376 35.95 -19.83 -0.94
C VAL A 376 34.92 -19.88 0.17
N GLY A 377 35.38 -20.22 1.38
CA GLY A 377 34.61 -20.15 2.61
C GLY A 377 34.84 -18.82 3.34
N ILE A 378 33.79 -18.10 3.68
CA ILE A 378 33.88 -16.89 4.55
C ILE A 378 33.35 -17.27 5.93
N VAL A 379 34.21 -17.16 6.94
CA VAL A 379 33.89 -17.57 8.32
C VAL A 379 34.21 -16.48 9.31
N GLY A 380 33.50 -16.49 10.43
CA GLY A 380 33.68 -15.51 11.52
C GLY A 380 32.47 -15.48 12.44
N LYS A 381 32.58 -14.74 13.53
CA LYS A 381 31.49 -14.59 14.50
C LYS A 381 30.24 -13.93 13.85
N THR A 382 29.08 -14.16 14.46
CA THR A 382 27.85 -13.44 14.07
C THR A 382 28.08 -11.93 14.22
N GLY A 383 27.67 -11.16 13.21
CA GLY A 383 27.88 -9.70 13.20
C GLY A 383 29.26 -9.25 12.71
N SER A 384 30.15 -10.13 12.26
CA SER A 384 31.48 -9.73 11.74
C SER A 384 31.49 -9.14 10.34
N GLY A 385 30.33 -9.01 9.66
CA GLY A 385 30.21 -8.38 8.33
C GLY A 385 30.23 -9.34 7.14
N LYS A 386 30.10 -10.66 7.32
CA LYS A 386 30.14 -11.67 6.24
C LYS A 386 29.07 -11.43 5.15
N THR A 387 27.80 -11.33 5.55
CA THR A 387 26.69 -11.05 4.65
C THR A 387 26.85 -9.68 3.96
N THR A 388 27.42 -8.68 4.65
CA THR A 388 27.69 -7.36 4.08
C THR A 388 28.67 -7.44 2.89
N ILE A 389 29.65 -8.34 2.92
CA ILE A 389 30.57 -8.58 1.79
C ILE A 389 29.78 -9.03 0.55
N VAL A 390 28.81 -9.94 0.73
CA VAL A 390 27.94 -10.42 -0.36
C VAL A 390 26.96 -9.36 -0.83
N ASP A 391 26.36 -8.62 0.07
CA ASP A 391 25.46 -7.51 -0.25
C ASP A 391 26.15 -6.45 -1.14
N LEU A 392 27.40 -6.15 -0.88
CA LEU A 392 28.19 -5.23 -1.68
C LEU A 392 28.55 -5.83 -3.04
N LEU A 393 28.88 -7.13 -3.10
CA LEU A 393 29.15 -7.83 -4.36
C LEU A 393 27.92 -7.81 -5.28
N LEU A 394 26.73 -8.04 -4.72
CA LEU A 394 25.45 -7.99 -5.44
C LEU A 394 24.97 -6.57 -5.74
N ARG A 395 25.74 -5.55 -5.38
CA ARG A 395 25.32 -4.16 -5.52
C ARG A 395 23.93 -3.90 -4.88
N THR A 396 23.69 -4.50 -3.71
CA THR A 396 22.50 -4.20 -2.89
C THR A 396 22.62 -2.82 -2.24
N TYR A 397 23.86 -2.42 -1.95
CA TYR A 397 24.27 -1.08 -1.50
C TYR A 397 25.32 -0.49 -2.43
N ASN A 398 25.51 0.83 -2.38
CA ASN A 398 26.55 1.50 -3.15
C ASN A 398 27.93 1.14 -2.59
N VAL A 399 28.85 0.84 -3.47
CA VAL A 399 30.24 0.46 -3.16
C VAL A 399 31.17 1.67 -3.41
N PRO A 400 32.15 1.95 -2.54
CA PRO A 400 33.17 2.96 -2.82
C PRO A 400 33.97 2.62 -4.08
N ASP A 401 34.32 3.64 -4.88
CA ASP A 401 35.05 3.47 -6.13
C ASP A 401 36.44 2.86 -5.90
N GLY A 402 36.86 1.96 -6.78
CA GLY A 402 38.19 1.33 -6.72
C GLY A 402 38.37 0.32 -5.59
N THR A 403 37.29 -0.15 -4.95
CA THR A 403 37.39 -1.07 -3.81
C THR A 403 36.87 -2.47 -4.09
N LEU A 404 36.05 -2.66 -5.11
CA LEU A 404 35.49 -3.96 -5.50
C LEU A 404 35.55 -4.12 -7.02
N PHE A 405 36.15 -5.22 -7.47
CA PHE A 405 36.33 -5.54 -8.88
C PHE A 405 35.75 -6.91 -9.19
N ILE A 406 35.15 -7.04 -10.37
CA ILE A 406 34.75 -8.30 -10.99
C ILE A 406 35.42 -8.38 -12.35
N ASP A 407 36.19 -9.47 -12.59
CA ASP A 407 37.02 -9.67 -13.80
C ASP A 407 37.87 -8.44 -14.16
N ASP A 408 38.55 -7.89 -13.14
CA ASP A 408 39.41 -6.70 -13.20
C ASP A 408 38.68 -5.36 -13.53
N HIS A 409 37.36 -5.36 -13.61
CA HIS A 409 36.55 -4.15 -13.79
C HIS A 409 35.95 -3.68 -12.44
N ASP A 410 36.08 -2.38 -12.16
CA ASP A 410 35.40 -1.80 -11.00
C ASP A 410 33.88 -1.98 -11.13
N VAL A 411 33.22 -2.53 -10.12
CA VAL A 411 31.77 -2.80 -10.14
C VAL A 411 30.92 -1.55 -10.39
N ASN A 412 31.47 -0.35 -10.15
CA ASN A 412 30.79 0.92 -10.45
C ASN A 412 30.87 1.31 -11.93
N THR A 413 31.71 0.66 -12.73
CA THR A 413 31.82 0.85 -14.19
C THR A 413 31.05 -0.20 -14.98
N VAL A 414 30.56 -1.24 -14.30
CA VAL A 414 29.76 -2.32 -14.87
C VAL A 414 28.30 -2.11 -14.51
N SER A 415 27.37 -2.49 -15.41
CA SER A 415 25.93 -2.41 -15.09
C SER A 415 25.56 -3.36 -13.96
N ILE A 416 24.66 -2.91 -13.08
CA ILE A 416 24.12 -3.73 -11.97
C ILE A 416 23.46 -5.00 -12.52
N HIS A 417 22.85 -4.90 -13.71
CA HIS A 417 22.26 -6.03 -14.40
C HIS A 417 23.30 -7.11 -14.70
N SER A 418 24.44 -6.74 -15.33
CA SER A 418 25.51 -7.70 -15.67
C SER A 418 26.09 -8.36 -14.41
N VAL A 419 26.34 -7.58 -13.34
CA VAL A 419 26.85 -8.12 -12.07
C VAL A 419 25.87 -9.15 -11.48
N ARG A 420 24.59 -8.80 -11.41
CA ARG A 420 23.58 -9.69 -10.85
C ARG A 420 23.29 -10.89 -11.73
N GLU A 421 23.36 -10.74 -13.06
CA GLU A 421 23.20 -11.85 -13.99
C GLU A 421 24.33 -12.87 -13.85
N GLY A 422 25.56 -12.41 -13.61
CA GLY A 422 26.73 -13.25 -13.35
C GLY A 422 26.75 -13.92 -11.97
N CYS A 423 25.80 -13.61 -11.08
CA CYS A 423 25.72 -14.15 -9.72
C CYS A 423 24.44 -14.94 -9.50
N ALA A 424 24.53 -16.15 -8.96
CA ALA A 424 23.43 -16.88 -8.36
C ALA A 424 23.55 -16.77 -6.84
N TYR A 425 22.47 -16.41 -6.15
CA TYR A 425 22.50 -16.12 -4.71
C TYR A 425 21.42 -16.86 -3.95
N VAL A 426 21.82 -17.50 -2.86
CA VAL A 426 20.91 -18.11 -1.88
C VAL A 426 21.07 -17.36 -0.55
N PRO A 427 20.07 -16.56 -0.16
CA PRO A 427 20.14 -15.77 1.08
C PRO A 427 19.97 -16.66 2.32
N GLN A 428 20.40 -16.16 3.46
CA GLN A 428 20.22 -16.80 4.77
C GLN A 428 18.73 -17.07 5.07
N ASP A 429 17.87 -16.05 4.85
CA ASP A 429 16.41 -16.20 4.92
C ASP A 429 15.86 -16.66 3.56
N ASN A 430 15.63 -17.96 3.44
CA ASN A 430 15.13 -18.57 2.21
C ASN A 430 13.67 -18.21 1.95
N PHE A 431 13.44 -17.41 0.93
CA PHE A 431 12.09 -17.00 0.50
C PHE A 431 11.62 -17.82 -0.71
N LEU A 432 10.48 -18.51 -0.54
CA LEU A 432 9.78 -19.17 -1.64
C LEU A 432 8.46 -18.43 -1.92
N PHE A 433 8.19 -18.24 -3.21
CA PHE A 433 6.94 -17.63 -3.65
C PHE A 433 5.77 -18.61 -3.51
N SER A 434 4.56 -18.08 -3.39
CA SER A 434 3.32 -18.86 -3.42
C SER A 434 3.03 -19.30 -4.86
N ASP A 435 3.81 -20.25 -5.32
CA ASP A 435 3.80 -20.83 -6.65
C ASP A 435 4.13 -22.34 -6.56
N THR A 436 4.15 -23.03 -7.69
CA THR A 436 4.60 -24.43 -7.76
C THR A 436 6.07 -24.56 -7.37
N ILE A 437 6.50 -25.78 -7.02
CA ILE A 437 7.93 -26.06 -6.78
C ILE A 437 8.73 -25.82 -8.07
N SER A 438 8.20 -26.27 -9.23
CA SER A 438 8.82 -25.99 -10.54
C SER A 438 8.97 -24.48 -10.78
N GLY A 439 7.93 -23.67 -10.62
CA GLY A 439 7.98 -22.22 -10.79
C GLY A 439 8.93 -21.54 -9.82
N ASN A 440 9.09 -22.07 -8.61
CA ASN A 440 10.11 -21.58 -7.68
C ASN A 440 11.54 -21.89 -8.12
N ILE A 441 11.79 -23.09 -8.66
CA ILE A 441 13.12 -23.46 -9.16
C ILE A 441 13.48 -22.72 -10.45
N SER A 442 12.52 -22.63 -11.39
CA SER A 442 12.72 -21.95 -12.69
C SER A 442 12.58 -20.42 -12.62
N PHE A 443 12.52 -19.82 -11.46
CA PHE A 443 12.22 -18.39 -11.24
C PHE A 443 13.07 -17.41 -12.07
N ALA A 444 14.28 -17.80 -12.49
CA ALA A 444 15.15 -16.99 -13.32
C ALA A 444 14.81 -17.04 -14.83
N PHE A 445 13.88 -17.89 -15.25
CA PHE A 445 13.52 -18.14 -16.65
C PHE A 445 12.01 -18.02 -16.86
N ASP A 446 11.60 -17.58 -18.04
CA ASP A 446 10.18 -17.52 -18.43
C ASP A 446 9.65 -18.90 -18.85
N ASP A 447 10.50 -19.80 -19.32
CA ASP A 447 10.14 -21.16 -19.77
C ASP A 447 10.55 -22.23 -18.75
N GLU A 448 9.61 -23.12 -18.40
CA GLU A 448 9.86 -24.27 -17.53
C GLU A 448 10.49 -25.43 -18.35
N ASN A 449 11.80 -25.57 -18.31
CA ASN A 449 12.48 -26.77 -18.79
C ASN A 449 12.50 -27.81 -17.67
N GLN A 450 11.62 -28.80 -17.74
CA GLN A 450 11.46 -29.83 -16.71
C GLN A 450 12.76 -30.61 -16.45
N GLU A 451 13.53 -30.93 -17.47
CA GLU A 451 14.79 -31.69 -17.33
C GLU A 451 15.82 -30.85 -16.54
N ALA A 452 15.96 -29.56 -16.86
CA ALA A 452 16.87 -28.67 -16.14
C ALA A 452 16.41 -28.42 -14.68
N ILE A 453 15.09 -28.38 -14.43
CA ILE A 453 14.53 -28.27 -13.08
C ILE A 453 14.88 -29.52 -12.26
N GLU A 454 14.71 -30.72 -12.82
CA GLU A 454 15.04 -31.99 -12.17
C GLU A 454 16.54 -32.10 -11.90
N ASP A 455 17.39 -31.74 -12.85
CA ASP A 455 18.85 -31.71 -12.67
C ASP A 455 19.26 -30.76 -11.52
N ALA A 456 18.72 -29.56 -11.48
CA ALA A 456 18.97 -28.61 -10.39
C ALA A 456 18.51 -29.16 -9.04
N ALA A 457 17.35 -29.84 -9.00
CA ALA A 457 16.82 -30.47 -7.80
C ALA A 457 17.66 -31.68 -7.36
N MET A 458 18.19 -32.48 -8.28
CA MET A 458 19.14 -33.57 -7.98
C MET A 458 20.44 -33.02 -7.41
N MET A 459 20.99 -31.95 -8.01
CA MET A 459 22.20 -31.33 -7.52
C MET A 459 22.08 -30.76 -6.11
N SER A 460 20.91 -30.25 -5.75
CA SER A 460 20.60 -29.73 -4.41
C SER A 460 20.04 -30.79 -3.44
N ASP A 461 20.05 -32.08 -3.83
CA ASP A 461 19.59 -33.23 -3.03
C ASP A 461 18.13 -33.08 -2.55
N VAL A 462 17.24 -32.52 -3.38
CA VAL A 462 15.82 -32.30 -3.03
C VAL A 462 14.84 -33.06 -3.94
N HIS A 463 15.32 -33.66 -5.03
CA HIS A 463 14.52 -34.34 -6.04
C HIS A 463 13.63 -35.43 -5.44
N ASP A 464 14.21 -36.34 -4.64
CA ASP A 464 13.48 -37.46 -4.04
C ASP A 464 12.36 -36.98 -3.12
N ASN A 465 12.62 -35.92 -2.33
CA ASN A 465 11.60 -35.33 -1.48
C ASN A 465 10.47 -34.67 -2.28
N ILE A 466 10.78 -34.06 -3.43
CA ILE A 466 9.76 -33.51 -4.32
C ILE A 466 8.92 -34.62 -4.96
N ALA A 467 9.55 -35.72 -5.35
CA ALA A 467 8.87 -36.88 -5.94
C ALA A 467 7.87 -37.56 -4.97
N GLU A 468 8.10 -37.46 -3.66
CA GLU A 468 7.19 -37.97 -2.62
C GLU A 468 5.90 -37.13 -2.48
N PHE A 469 5.87 -35.89 -2.93
CA PHE A 469 4.64 -35.09 -2.89
C PHE A 469 3.62 -35.62 -3.90
N LYS A 470 2.33 -35.58 -3.54
CA LYS A 470 1.23 -36.08 -4.37
C LYS A 470 1.21 -35.50 -5.78
N GLU A 471 1.61 -34.22 -5.95
CA GLU A 471 1.64 -33.50 -7.22
C GLU A 471 3.07 -33.27 -7.71
N GLY A 472 4.08 -33.81 -7.02
CA GLY A 472 5.49 -33.70 -7.36
C GLY A 472 5.91 -32.21 -7.51
N TYR A 473 6.57 -31.88 -8.60
CA TYR A 473 7.00 -30.51 -8.94
C TYR A 473 5.86 -29.49 -9.13
N ARG A 474 4.62 -29.95 -9.37
CA ARG A 474 3.43 -29.09 -9.48
C ARG A 474 2.81 -28.75 -8.14
N THR A 475 3.36 -29.27 -7.05
CA THR A 475 2.90 -28.93 -5.69
C THR A 475 3.02 -27.43 -5.47
N VAL A 476 1.89 -26.77 -5.16
CA VAL A 476 1.85 -25.35 -4.86
C VAL A 476 2.30 -25.12 -3.42
N LEU A 477 3.28 -24.27 -3.25
CA LEU A 477 3.78 -23.84 -1.96
C LEU A 477 2.89 -22.72 -1.41
N GLY A 478 2.52 -22.78 -0.13
CA GLY A 478 1.83 -21.69 0.54
C GLY A 478 2.73 -20.45 0.73
N GLU A 479 2.17 -19.39 1.32
CA GLU A 479 2.93 -18.18 1.60
C GLU A 479 4.25 -18.48 2.31
N ARG A 480 5.36 -17.94 1.78
CA ARG A 480 6.72 -18.18 2.27
C ARG A 480 7.11 -19.67 2.37
N GLY A 481 6.47 -20.54 1.60
CA GLY A 481 6.80 -21.99 1.59
C GLY A 481 6.43 -22.73 2.89
N VAL A 482 5.32 -22.36 3.53
CA VAL A 482 4.87 -22.99 4.80
C VAL A 482 4.63 -24.50 4.68
N THR A 483 4.38 -25.00 3.48
CA THR A 483 4.06 -26.41 3.20
C THR A 483 5.27 -27.35 3.22
N VAL A 484 6.50 -26.83 3.23
CA VAL A 484 7.74 -27.60 3.20
C VAL A 484 8.58 -27.37 4.45
N SER A 485 9.41 -28.35 4.83
CA SER A 485 10.33 -28.20 5.97
C SER A 485 11.41 -27.16 5.71
N GLY A 486 12.06 -26.65 6.77
CA GLY A 486 13.15 -25.68 6.65
C GLY A 486 14.28 -26.18 5.73
N GLY A 487 14.70 -27.43 5.88
CA GLY A 487 15.74 -28.02 5.03
C GLY A 487 15.29 -28.25 3.58
N GLN A 488 14.02 -28.61 3.33
CA GLN A 488 13.47 -28.65 1.97
C GLN A 488 13.42 -27.28 1.33
N LYS A 489 12.95 -26.25 2.07
CA LYS A 489 12.93 -24.85 1.62
C LYS A 489 14.32 -24.38 1.19
N GLN A 490 15.33 -24.67 1.99
CA GLN A 490 16.71 -24.31 1.74
C GLN A 490 17.23 -24.98 0.46
N ARG A 491 17.00 -26.29 0.29
CA ARG A 491 17.42 -27.04 -0.90
C ARG A 491 16.69 -26.62 -2.17
N ILE A 492 15.40 -26.27 -2.10
CA ILE A 492 14.66 -25.67 -3.23
C ILE A 492 15.27 -24.32 -3.62
N SER A 493 15.69 -23.50 -2.64
CA SER A 493 16.36 -22.22 -2.92
C SER A 493 17.74 -22.41 -3.55
N ILE A 494 18.47 -23.48 -3.15
CA ILE A 494 19.74 -23.87 -3.79
C ILE A 494 19.48 -24.33 -5.23
N ALA A 495 18.45 -25.16 -5.48
CA ALA A 495 18.05 -25.59 -6.83
C ALA A 495 17.74 -24.38 -7.73
N ARG A 496 16.99 -23.37 -7.22
CA ARG A 496 16.72 -22.10 -7.91
C ARG A 496 18.01 -21.39 -8.34
N ALA A 497 18.98 -21.30 -7.44
CA ALA A 497 20.26 -20.66 -7.74
C ALA A 497 21.08 -21.46 -8.77
N LEU A 498 21.10 -22.80 -8.67
CA LEU A 498 21.81 -23.68 -9.59
C LEU A 498 21.21 -23.67 -10.99
N MET A 499 19.89 -23.54 -11.10
CA MET A 499 19.18 -23.43 -12.37
C MET A 499 19.64 -22.21 -13.19
N LYS A 500 20.05 -21.14 -12.53
CA LYS A 500 20.50 -19.91 -13.19
C LYS A 500 21.79 -20.08 -14.03
N HIS A 501 22.58 -21.10 -13.77
CA HIS A 501 23.87 -21.39 -14.45
C HIS A 501 24.86 -20.22 -14.43
N ALA A 502 24.79 -19.36 -13.39
CA ALA A 502 25.72 -18.25 -13.24
C ALA A 502 27.14 -18.72 -12.91
N PRO A 503 28.19 -18.02 -13.38
CA PRO A 503 29.60 -18.36 -13.11
C PRO A 503 29.99 -18.15 -11.64
N ILE A 504 29.24 -17.37 -10.88
CA ILE A 504 29.46 -17.13 -9.45
C ILE A 504 28.24 -17.62 -8.67
N LEU A 505 28.44 -18.57 -7.74
CA LEU A 505 27.42 -19.04 -6.80
C LEU A 505 27.74 -18.55 -5.40
N ILE A 506 26.76 -17.92 -4.76
CA ILE A 506 26.87 -17.40 -3.41
C ILE A 506 25.84 -18.10 -2.52
N LEU A 507 26.34 -18.74 -1.47
CA LEU A 507 25.54 -19.45 -0.49
C LEU A 507 25.74 -18.78 0.88
N ASP A 508 24.76 -18.00 1.34
CA ASP A 508 24.83 -17.29 2.62
C ASP A 508 24.11 -18.09 3.71
N ASP A 509 24.88 -18.80 4.54
CA ASP A 509 24.43 -19.70 5.62
C ASP A 509 23.30 -20.66 5.19
N SER A 510 23.26 -20.95 3.89
CA SER A 510 22.14 -21.62 3.24
C SER A 510 22.23 -23.15 3.26
N VAL A 511 23.22 -23.72 3.96
CA VAL A 511 23.37 -25.17 4.19
C VAL A 511 23.26 -25.55 5.68
N SER A 512 23.05 -24.58 6.57
CA SER A 512 23.05 -24.80 8.02
C SER A 512 21.81 -25.52 8.55
N ALA A 513 20.66 -25.48 7.83
CA ALA A 513 19.40 -26.12 8.25
C ALA A 513 19.21 -27.53 7.67
N VAL A 514 20.20 -28.07 6.96
CA VAL A 514 20.20 -29.47 6.48
C VAL A 514 21.13 -30.32 7.36
N ASP A 515 20.91 -31.65 7.34
CA ASP A 515 21.78 -32.57 8.02
C ASP A 515 23.15 -32.67 7.35
N THR A 516 24.18 -33.08 8.12
CA THR A 516 25.58 -33.13 7.66
C THR A 516 25.82 -34.03 6.46
N LYS A 517 24.99 -35.07 6.24
CA LYS A 517 25.11 -35.94 5.09
C LYS A 517 24.63 -35.23 3.82
N THR A 518 23.46 -34.61 3.89
CA THR A 518 22.87 -33.81 2.79
C THR A 518 23.77 -32.64 2.45
N GLU A 519 24.31 -31.90 3.44
CA GLU A 519 25.27 -30.82 3.25
C GLU A 519 26.50 -31.27 2.44
N ARG A 520 27.13 -32.38 2.83
CA ARG A 520 28.26 -32.97 2.09
C ARG A 520 27.90 -33.34 0.66
N THR A 521 26.74 -33.97 0.45
CA THR A 521 26.26 -34.33 -0.89
C THR A 521 26.12 -33.11 -1.78
N ILE A 522 25.53 -32.03 -1.27
CA ILE A 522 25.39 -30.76 -2.02
C ILE A 522 26.76 -30.19 -2.35
N LEU A 523 27.67 -30.08 -1.38
CA LEU A 523 29.01 -29.52 -1.61
C LEU A 523 29.83 -30.36 -2.61
N ASP A 524 29.75 -31.70 -2.53
CA ASP A 524 30.40 -32.61 -3.50
C ASP A 524 29.82 -32.48 -4.91
N ASN A 525 28.51 -32.26 -5.03
CA ASN A 525 27.87 -31.99 -6.33
C ASN A 525 28.33 -30.65 -6.92
N LEU A 526 28.47 -29.61 -6.10
CA LEU A 526 28.97 -28.30 -6.53
C LEU A 526 30.42 -28.37 -7.05
N LYS A 527 31.29 -29.13 -6.37
CA LYS A 527 32.69 -29.34 -6.80
C LYS A 527 32.84 -30.02 -8.16
N LYS A 528 31.84 -30.79 -8.61
CA LYS A 528 31.83 -31.43 -9.94
C LYS A 528 31.60 -30.44 -11.09
N ARG A 529 31.12 -29.23 -10.79
CA ARG A 529 30.91 -28.17 -11.79
C ARG A 529 32.20 -27.42 -12.05
N GLU A 530 32.83 -27.71 -13.18
CA GLU A 530 34.06 -27.01 -13.63
C GLU A 530 33.78 -25.53 -13.90
N GLY A 531 34.68 -24.65 -13.44
CA GLY A 531 34.59 -23.20 -13.68
C GLY A 531 33.61 -22.42 -12.82
N LEU A 532 32.92 -23.07 -11.88
CA LEU A 532 32.01 -22.40 -10.96
C LEU A 532 32.77 -21.78 -9.77
N THR A 533 32.83 -20.45 -9.70
CA THR A 533 33.32 -19.74 -8.51
C THR A 533 32.27 -19.84 -7.40
N THR A 534 32.61 -20.42 -6.24
CA THR A 534 31.66 -20.62 -5.14
C THR A 534 32.09 -19.81 -3.93
N ILE A 535 31.19 -18.99 -3.40
CA ILE A 535 31.36 -18.27 -2.13
C ILE A 535 30.38 -18.89 -1.14
N LEU A 536 30.90 -19.45 -0.06
CA LEU A 536 30.10 -20.06 0.99
C LEU A 536 30.32 -19.31 2.31
N ILE A 537 29.31 -18.62 2.80
CA ILE A 537 29.30 -18.08 4.16
C ILE A 537 28.76 -19.18 5.07
N ALA A 538 29.53 -19.54 6.08
CA ALA A 538 29.13 -20.53 7.06
C ALA A 538 29.50 -20.11 8.47
N HIS A 539 28.71 -20.60 9.43
CA HIS A 539 28.98 -20.50 10.85
C HIS A 539 29.77 -21.71 11.37
N ARG A 540 29.69 -22.85 10.66
CA ARG A 540 30.42 -24.09 11.02
C ARG A 540 31.70 -24.20 10.21
N ILE A 541 32.79 -24.51 10.90
CA ILE A 541 34.08 -24.74 10.25
C ILE A 541 34.07 -26.02 9.42
N SER A 542 33.40 -27.08 9.90
CA SER A 542 33.24 -28.35 9.19
C SER A 542 32.71 -28.19 7.76
N THR A 543 31.88 -27.15 7.50
CA THR A 543 31.32 -26.84 6.20
C THR A 543 32.37 -26.27 5.21
N VAL A 544 33.35 -25.51 5.72
CA VAL A 544 34.32 -24.78 4.86
C VAL A 544 35.74 -25.35 4.90
N GLU A 545 36.05 -26.31 5.76
CA GLU A 545 37.40 -26.86 5.91
C GLU A 545 37.95 -27.47 4.62
N GLN A 546 37.08 -27.95 3.72
CA GLN A 546 37.43 -28.54 2.45
C GLN A 546 37.46 -27.56 1.26
N MET A 547 37.25 -26.25 1.51
CA MET A 547 37.31 -25.22 0.48
C MET A 547 38.76 -24.92 0.08
N ASP A 548 38.94 -24.44 -1.15
CA ASP A 548 40.26 -24.09 -1.66
C ASP A 548 40.92 -22.97 -0.85
N LYS A 549 40.08 -22.05 -0.38
CA LYS A 549 40.49 -20.88 0.41
C LYS A 549 39.46 -20.54 1.48
N ILE A 550 39.92 -20.10 2.63
CA ILE A 550 39.09 -19.59 3.71
C ILE A 550 39.46 -18.14 3.99
N VAL A 551 38.48 -17.28 4.09
CA VAL A 551 38.59 -15.87 4.53
C VAL A 551 38.04 -15.78 5.95
N PHE A 552 38.90 -15.52 6.91
CA PHE A 552 38.51 -15.36 8.30
C PHE A 552 38.26 -13.90 8.63
N VAL A 553 37.02 -13.56 8.99
CA VAL A 553 36.56 -12.20 9.28
C VAL A 553 36.23 -12.05 10.75
N GLU A 554 36.83 -11.06 11.43
CA GLU A 554 36.55 -10.71 12.81
C GLU A 554 36.45 -9.18 12.92
N ASP A 555 35.43 -8.67 13.62
CA ASP A 555 35.18 -7.24 13.89
C ASP A 555 35.25 -6.33 12.64
N GLY A 556 34.80 -6.86 11.49
CA GLY A 556 34.76 -6.16 10.21
C GLY A 556 36.08 -6.15 9.43
N GLU A 557 37.11 -6.85 9.88
CA GLU A 557 38.41 -6.94 9.24
C GLU A 557 38.72 -8.38 8.78
N VAL A 558 39.46 -8.51 7.70
CA VAL A 558 39.99 -9.80 7.24
C VAL A 558 41.28 -10.08 7.98
N HIS A 559 41.24 -10.98 8.95
CA HIS A 559 42.38 -11.33 9.78
C HIS A 559 43.35 -12.31 9.12
N ALA A 560 42.81 -13.23 8.32
CA ALA A 560 43.63 -14.24 7.65
C ALA A 560 42.92 -14.79 6.41
N VAL A 561 43.72 -15.16 5.40
CA VAL A 561 43.25 -15.79 4.15
C VAL A 561 44.19 -16.95 3.81
N GLY A 562 43.66 -18.14 3.57
CA GLY A 562 44.46 -19.32 3.22
C GLY A 562 43.65 -20.63 3.34
N LYS A 563 44.35 -21.75 3.25
CA LYS A 563 43.74 -23.08 3.45
C LYS A 563 43.51 -23.36 4.94
N HIS A 564 42.57 -24.23 5.27
CA HIS A 564 42.26 -24.61 6.64
C HIS A 564 43.50 -24.97 7.50
N GLU A 565 44.37 -25.85 6.97
CA GLU A 565 45.55 -26.29 7.69
C GLU A 565 46.54 -25.15 7.98
N ASP A 566 46.72 -24.23 7.03
CA ASP A 566 47.64 -23.09 7.19
C ASP A 566 47.07 -22.10 8.20
N LEU A 567 45.78 -21.78 8.12
CA LEU A 567 45.12 -20.88 9.06
C LEU A 567 45.10 -21.47 10.49
N TYR A 568 44.87 -22.76 10.62
CA TYR A 568 44.90 -23.43 11.93
C TYR A 568 46.27 -23.36 12.59
N ARG A 569 47.38 -23.39 11.79
CA ARG A 569 48.76 -23.26 12.28
C ARG A 569 49.15 -21.83 12.57
N THR A 570 48.78 -20.86 11.73
CA THR A 570 49.31 -19.51 11.72
C THR A 570 48.41 -18.50 12.44
N CYS A 571 47.09 -18.67 12.41
CA CYS A 571 46.14 -17.71 13.01
C CYS A 571 45.58 -18.22 14.34
N THR A 572 46.00 -17.61 15.46
CA THR A 572 45.58 -18.01 16.80
C THR A 572 44.06 -17.81 17.01
N ALA A 573 43.47 -16.75 16.46
CA ALA A 573 42.02 -16.48 16.56
C ALA A 573 41.21 -17.52 15.81
N TYR A 574 41.64 -17.89 14.60
CA TYR A 574 41.00 -18.95 13.82
C TYR A 574 41.08 -20.31 14.52
N ARG A 575 42.28 -20.69 15.01
CA ARG A 575 42.47 -21.94 15.80
C ARG A 575 41.52 -21.99 16.99
N LYS A 576 41.45 -20.93 17.76
CA LYS A 576 40.58 -20.85 18.95
C LYS A 576 39.11 -21.06 18.57
N MET A 577 38.67 -20.51 17.43
CA MET A 577 37.29 -20.70 16.94
C MET A 577 37.03 -22.16 16.54
N VAL A 578 38.00 -22.80 15.84
CA VAL A 578 37.91 -24.23 15.45
C VAL A 578 37.84 -25.12 16.69
N ASP A 579 38.75 -24.89 17.68
CA ASP A 579 38.79 -25.72 18.87
C ASP A 579 37.53 -25.58 19.73
N LEU A 580 36.96 -24.37 19.82
CA LEU A 580 35.68 -24.15 20.51
C LEU A 580 34.52 -24.88 19.83
N GLN A 581 34.42 -24.84 18.50
CA GLN A 581 33.35 -25.55 17.77
C GLN A 581 33.48 -27.07 17.90
N LYS A 582 34.68 -27.62 17.86
CA LYS A 582 34.90 -29.05 18.11
C LYS A 582 34.45 -29.48 19.50
N LEU A 583 34.76 -28.68 20.53
CA LEU A 583 34.31 -28.94 21.90
C LEU A 583 32.78 -28.85 22.03
N GLU A 584 32.13 -27.94 21.32
CA GLU A 584 30.66 -27.82 21.29
C GLU A 584 30.01 -29.02 20.60
N GLU A 585 30.59 -29.51 19.50
CA GLU A 585 30.14 -30.72 18.79
C GLU A 585 30.28 -31.98 19.68
N GLU A 586 31.43 -32.14 20.34
CA GLU A 586 31.68 -33.27 21.29
C GLU A 586 30.72 -33.23 22.50
N ALA A 587 30.44 -32.02 23.04
CA ALA A 587 29.51 -31.87 24.16
C ALA A 587 28.03 -32.00 23.77
N GLY A 588 27.68 -31.85 22.50
CA GLY A 588 26.32 -32.01 21.99
C GLY A 588 26.00 -33.45 21.57
N GLU A 589 27.01 -34.34 21.49
CA GLU A 589 26.85 -35.79 21.24
C GLU A 589 26.72 -36.61 22.53
N GLU A 590 27.00 -36.04 23.70
CA GLU A 590 26.69 -36.64 25.01
C GLU A 590 25.27 -36.21 25.50
#